data_3d09c9cf0938430e82a3bb4c63d44b45
#
_entry.id   3d09c9cf0938430e82a3bb4c63d44b45
#
_cell.length_a   1.000
_cell.length_b   1.000
_cell.length_c   1.000
_cell.angle_alpha   90.00
_cell.angle_beta   90.00
_cell.angle_gamma   90.00
#
_symmetry.space_group_name_H-M   'P 1'
#
loop_
_entity.id
_entity.type
_entity.pdbx_description
1 polymer ?
#
loop_
_entity_poly.entity_id
_entity_poly.type
_entity_poly.pdbx_seq_one_letter_code
_entity_poly.pdbx_strand_id
1 'polypeptide(L)'
;DDRQEIQKKLEEQTRKYQSIFKNEFVLTVLKSCEAARDDLKLINAELSRLDFKSVYSFSVNYVKDGSDYEKIIEYARYLKEREDMGARGSQMTFDAMTAYSNDKGEELEQNIKKIINKIVSSNDKEQIERFADYRNYMNYEILVTNDDGLNKSKLSRQSGYNSGAEVQIPYMLILLSALLMIYNDKNNSTRLVFIDEPFAKMDPTNIRAMLKFMKNQNLQMIFCAPDKTELIGNECQVILPVLRTETNLMEVGIV
;
A
#
# COMPACT_ATOMS: atom_id res chain seq x y z
N ASP A 1 24.45 1.74 49.53
CA ASP A 1 25.27 1.96 48.31
C ASP A 1 24.95 0.99 47.21
N ASP A 2 24.98 -0.33 47.46
CA ASP A 2 24.72 -1.35 46.42
C ASP A 2 23.31 -1.21 45.74
N ARG A 3 22.28 -0.88 46.50
CA ARG A 3 20.94 -0.71 45.95
C ARG A 3 20.85 0.47 44.97
N GLN A 4 21.51 1.56 45.29
CA GLN A 4 21.49 2.77 44.41
C GLN A 4 22.28 2.49 43.11
N GLU A 5 23.37 1.73 43.20
CA GLU A 5 24.17 1.35 42.04
C GLU A 5 23.41 0.38 41.13
N ILE A 6 22.71 -0.62 41.69
CA ILE A 6 21.88 -1.56 40.96
C ILE A 6 20.71 -0.81 40.30
N GLN A 7 20.05 0.11 41.00
CA GLN A 7 18.94 0.89 40.47
C GLN A 7 19.40 1.77 39.31
N LYS A 8 20.56 2.42 39.43
CA LYS A 8 21.15 3.23 38.34
C LYS A 8 21.48 2.38 37.11
N LYS A 9 22.08 1.20 37.28
CA LYS A 9 22.37 0.25 36.20
C LYS A 9 21.09 -0.23 35.51
N LEU A 10 20.04 -0.51 36.29
CA LEU A 10 18.73 -0.91 35.74
C LEU A 10 18.08 0.21 34.93
N GLU A 11 18.12 1.46 35.41
CA GLU A 11 17.62 2.63 34.69
C GLU A 11 18.40 2.85 33.39
N GLU A 12 19.72 2.75 33.41
CA GLU A 12 20.56 2.87 32.21
C GLU A 12 20.26 1.78 31.19
N GLN A 13 20.10 0.54 31.61
CA GLN A 13 19.70 -0.56 30.72
C GLN A 13 18.30 -0.33 30.15
N THR A 14 17.35 0.06 30.97
CA THR A 14 15.97 0.36 30.53
C THR A 14 15.96 1.46 29.49
N ARG A 15 16.70 2.55 29.70
CA ARG A 15 16.84 3.64 28.72
C ARG A 15 17.46 3.17 27.41
N LYS A 16 18.48 2.30 27.49
CA LYS A 16 19.12 1.72 26.30
C LYS A 16 18.15 0.86 25.50
N TYR A 17 17.40 -0.03 26.16
CA TYR A 17 16.39 -0.86 25.50
C TYR A 17 15.27 -0.02 24.88
N GLN A 18 14.79 1.01 25.59
CA GLN A 18 13.79 1.93 25.05
C GLN A 18 14.30 2.68 23.81
N SER A 19 15.58 3.07 23.79
CA SER A 19 16.17 3.74 22.63
C SER A 19 16.31 2.82 21.43
N ILE A 20 16.75 1.58 21.66
CA ILE A 20 16.86 0.55 20.60
C ILE A 20 15.47 0.26 20.02
N PHE A 21 14.49 -0.04 20.87
CA PHE A 21 13.13 -0.32 20.44
C PHE A 21 12.53 0.84 19.65
N LYS A 22 12.72 2.08 20.12
CA LYS A 22 12.24 3.30 19.43
C LYS A 22 12.80 3.37 18.00
N ASN A 23 14.10 3.19 17.85
CA ASN A 23 14.77 3.30 16.55
C ASN A 23 14.36 2.16 15.62
N GLU A 24 14.34 0.92 16.11
CA GLU A 24 13.90 -0.23 15.33
C GLU A 24 12.46 -0.10 14.88
N PHE A 25 11.55 0.36 15.75
CA PHE A 25 10.15 0.58 15.41
C PHE A 25 9.99 1.57 14.26
N VAL A 26 10.57 2.78 14.38
CA VAL A 26 10.39 3.82 13.36
C VAL A 26 11.04 3.45 12.02
N LEU A 27 12.19 2.77 12.05
CA LEU A 27 12.87 2.30 10.84
C LEU A 27 12.08 1.16 10.16
N THR A 28 11.47 0.28 10.95
CA THR A 28 10.60 -0.79 10.42
C THR A 28 9.37 -0.21 9.74
N VAL A 29 8.72 0.79 10.34
CA VAL A 29 7.60 1.50 9.73
C VAL A 29 8.02 2.16 8.42
N LEU A 30 9.14 2.90 8.40
CA LEU A 30 9.66 3.53 7.19
C LEU A 30 9.93 2.51 6.09
N LYS A 31 10.60 1.41 6.42
CA LYS A 31 10.90 0.33 5.49
C LYS A 31 9.64 -0.30 4.88
N SER A 32 8.61 -0.50 5.70
CA SER A 32 7.32 -1.02 5.22
C SER A 32 6.61 -0.03 4.29
N CYS A 33 6.66 1.27 4.59
CA CYS A 33 6.15 2.32 3.71
C CYS A 33 6.91 2.38 2.38
N GLU A 34 8.25 2.27 2.40
CA GLU A 34 9.08 2.27 1.19
C GLU A 34 8.78 1.05 0.33
N ALA A 35 8.67 -0.14 0.92
CA ALA A 35 8.30 -1.36 0.21
C ALA A 35 6.95 -1.22 -0.48
N ALA A 36 5.92 -0.75 0.22
CA ALA A 36 4.60 -0.52 -0.36
C ALA A 36 4.63 0.49 -1.51
N ARG A 37 5.46 1.54 -1.42
CA ARG A 37 5.63 2.51 -2.52
C ARG A 37 6.30 1.88 -3.73
N ASP A 38 7.26 1.00 -3.54
CA ASP A 38 7.96 0.33 -4.63
C ASP A 38 7.04 -0.69 -5.31
N ASP A 39 6.24 -1.45 -4.55
CA ASP A 39 5.21 -2.32 -5.10
C ASP A 39 4.19 -1.55 -5.97
N LEU A 40 3.72 -0.38 -5.50
CA LEU A 40 2.80 0.45 -6.28
C LEU A 40 3.46 1.07 -7.54
N LYS A 41 4.78 1.33 -7.54
CA LYS A 41 5.48 1.73 -8.77
C LYS A 41 5.47 0.62 -9.82
N LEU A 42 5.67 -0.64 -9.40
CA LEU A 42 5.61 -1.78 -10.32
C LEU A 42 4.21 -1.91 -10.92
N ILE A 43 3.17 -1.82 -10.08
CA ILE A 43 1.79 -1.84 -10.54
C ILE A 43 1.51 -0.70 -11.54
N ASN A 44 1.95 0.52 -11.23
CA ASN A 44 1.80 1.65 -12.14
C ASN A 44 2.50 1.44 -13.48
N ALA A 45 3.68 0.82 -13.49
CA ALA A 45 4.38 0.48 -14.71
C ALA A 45 3.60 -0.54 -15.57
N GLU A 46 2.93 -1.49 -14.96
CA GLU A 46 2.03 -2.42 -15.68
C GLU A 46 0.77 -1.71 -16.19
N LEU A 47 0.15 -0.87 -15.35
CA LEU A 47 -1.06 -0.12 -15.74
C LEU A 47 -0.79 0.83 -16.93
N SER A 48 0.39 1.45 -16.99
CA SER A 48 0.76 2.36 -18.09
C SER A 48 0.89 1.69 -19.45
N ARG A 49 0.96 0.35 -19.49
CA ARG A 49 1.04 -0.47 -20.73
C ARG A 49 -0.33 -0.91 -21.26
N LEU A 50 -1.38 -0.54 -20.58
CA LEU A 50 -2.73 -0.99 -20.89
C LEU A 50 -3.52 0.11 -21.61
N ASP A 51 -4.28 -0.29 -22.63
CA ASP A 51 -5.14 0.58 -23.43
C ASP A 51 -6.51 0.79 -22.78
N PHE A 52 -6.53 1.32 -21.56
CA PHE A 52 -7.76 1.86 -21.01
C PHE A 52 -8.08 3.20 -21.67
N LYS A 53 -9.36 3.54 -21.78
CA LYS A 53 -9.79 4.88 -22.26
C LYS A 53 -9.28 6.02 -21.38
N SER A 54 -9.06 5.76 -20.12
CA SER A 54 -8.45 6.69 -19.18
C SER A 54 -7.19 6.04 -18.59
N VAL A 55 -6.17 6.84 -18.34
CA VAL A 55 -4.94 6.35 -17.67
C VAL A 55 -5.14 6.40 -16.18
N TYR A 56 -5.00 5.25 -15.55
CA TYR A 56 -5.09 5.09 -14.09
C TYR A 56 -3.70 4.95 -13.48
N SER A 57 -3.46 5.61 -12.36
CA SER A 57 -2.23 5.44 -11.61
C SER A 57 -2.47 5.59 -10.11
N PHE A 58 -1.76 4.78 -9.32
CA PHE A 58 -1.75 4.91 -7.87
C PHE A 58 -0.76 5.99 -7.45
N SER A 59 -1.21 6.90 -6.62
CA SER A 59 -0.38 7.89 -5.96
C SER A 59 -0.33 7.59 -4.48
N VAL A 60 0.86 7.50 -3.92
CA VAL A 60 1.08 7.29 -2.50
C VAL A 60 2.08 8.31 -1.96
N ASN A 61 1.65 9.06 -0.96
CA ASN A 61 2.45 10.09 -0.32
C ASN A 61 2.41 9.91 1.19
N TYR A 62 3.48 10.28 1.87
CA TYR A 62 3.44 10.31 3.33
C TYR A 62 2.44 11.36 3.82
N VAL A 63 1.82 11.07 4.95
CA VAL A 63 0.95 12.01 5.66
C VAL A 63 1.73 13.29 5.97
N LYS A 64 1.08 14.44 5.77
CA LYS A 64 1.60 15.79 6.05
C LYS A 64 0.49 16.63 6.67
N ASP A 65 0.21 16.38 7.94
CA ASP A 65 -0.91 16.98 8.67
C ASP A 65 -0.55 17.39 10.11
N GLY A 66 0.75 17.35 10.48
CA GLY A 66 1.23 17.62 11.82
C GLY A 66 0.98 16.50 12.83
N SER A 67 0.46 15.35 12.38
CA SER A 67 0.13 14.20 13.22
C SER A 67 1.35 13.50 13.81
N ASP A 68 1.11 12.62 14.76
CA ASP A 68 2.14 11.74 15.32
C ASP A 68 2.74 10.82 14.23
N TYR A 69 1.94 10.45 13.19
CA TYR A 69 2.41 9.66 12.05
C TYR A 69 3.45 10.40 11.21
N GLU A 70 3.22 11.67 10.87
CA GLU A 70 4.20 12.50 10.15
C GLU A 70 5.51 12.62 10.94
N LYS A 71 5.44 12.91 12.23
CA LYS A 71 6.62 13.06 13.10
C LYS A 71 7.45 11.78 13.18
N ILE A 72 6.80 10.61 13.21
CA ILE A 72 7.47 9.31 13.20
C ILE A 72 8.24 9.13 11.88
N ILE A 73 7.65 9.45 10.74
CA ILE A 73 8.31 9.35 9.43
C ILE A 73 9.47 10.35 9.29
N GLU A 74 9.30 11.56 9.78
CA GLU A 74 10.38 12.57 9.77
C GLU A 74 11.60 12.08 10.57
N TYR A 75 11.35 11.55 11.76
CA TYR A 75 12.42 10.99 12.58
C TYR A 75 13.07 9.76 11.96
N ALA A 76 12.27 8.86 11.39
CA ALA A 76 12.79 7.67 10.72
C ALA A 76 13.71 8.04 9.53
N ARG A 77 13.35 9.05 8.75
CA ARG A 77 14.19 9.56 7.67
C ARG A 77 15.48 10.19 8.20
N TYR A 78 15.38 10.98 9.24
CA TYR A 78 16.56 11.56 9.90
C TYR A 78 17.55 10.48 10.35
N LEU A 79 17.06 9.39 10.96
CA LEU A 79 17.91 8.25 11.35
C LEU A 79 18.57 7.58 10.15
N LYS A 80 17.79 7.32 9.09
CA LYS A 80 18.29 6.69 7.86
C LYS A 80 19.37 7.55 7.18
N GLU A 81 19.15 8.84 7.07
CA GLU A 81 20.15 9.76 6.51
C GLU A 81 21.46 9.75 7.30
N ARG A 82 21.38 9.68 8.64
CA ARG A 82 22.58 9.56 9.49
C ARG A 82 23.32 8.25 9.32
N GLU A 83 22.60 7.13 9.17
CA GLU A 83 23.20 5.83 8.90
C GLU A 83 23.90 5.83 7.52
N ASP A 84 23.25 6.36 6.50
CA ASP A 84 23.81 6.46 5.14
C ASP A 84 25.06 7.37 5.08
N MET A 85 25.08 8.46 5.82
CA MET A 85 26.25 9.34 5.95
C MET A 85 27.41 8.65 6.66
N GLY A 86 27.13 7.92 7.73
CA GLY A 86 28.13 7.12 8.45
C GLY A 86 28.76 6.03 7.60
N ALA A 87 27.97 5.37 6.74
CA ALA A 87 28.43 4.30 5.86
C ALA A 87 29.27 4.81 4.68
N ARG A 88 29.07 6.04 4.21
CA ARG A 88 29.78 6.60 3.03
C ARG A 88 31.15 7.20 3.33
N GLY A 89 31.59 7.24 4.59
CA GLY A 89 32.94 7.72 4.95
C GLY A 89 33.24 9.15 4.43
N SER A 90 32.24 9.98 4.28
CA SER A 90 32.33 11.32 3.70
C SER A 90 33.22 12.22 4.54
N GLN A 91 34.31 12.70 3.98
CA GLN A 91 35.19 13.76 4.52
C GLN A 91 34.46 15.11 4.58
N MET A 92 33.27 15.19 5.12
CA MET A 92 32.68 16.48 5.50
C MET A 92 33.23 16.85 6.86
N THR A 93 33.75 18.05 6.96
CA THR A 93 34.29 18.59 8.21
C THR A 93 33.28 18.45 9.35
N PHE A 94 33.73 17.81 10.40
CA PHE A 94 32.96 17.46 11.63
C PHE A 94 32.19 18.67 12.21
N ASP A 95 32.71 19.90 12.03
CA ASP A 95 32.12 21.14 12.53
C ASP A 95 30.86 21.61 11.78
N ALA A 96 30.77 21.38 10.47
CA ALA A 96 29.57 21.72 9.69
C ALA A 96 28.42 20.73 9.93
N MET A 97 28.76 19.50 10.29
CA MET A 97 27.81 18.41 10.56
C MET A 97 27.18 18.54 11.96
N THR A 98 27.93 19.07 12.93
CA THR A 98 27.46 19.22 14.32
C THR A 98 26.56 20.43 14.52
N ALA A 99 26.79 21.56 13.84
CA ALA A 99 26.04 22.79 14.07
C ALA A 99 24.62 22.78 13.46
N TYR A 100 24.41 22.12 12.31
CA TYR A 100 23.10 22.07 11.64
C TYR A 100 22.22 20.88 12.07
N SER A 101 22.82 19.86 12.69
CA SER A 101 22.13 18.62 13.06
C SER A 101 21.64 18.57 14.52
N ASN A 102 22.22 19.36 15.42
CA ASN A 102 21.93 19.22 16.85
C ASN A 102 20.53 19.72 17.23
N ASP A 103 20.14 20.94 16.87
CA ASP A 103 18.85 21.49 17.29
C ASP A 103 17.65 20.74 16.71
N LYS A 104 17.65 20.47 15.39
CA LYS A 104 16.56 19.76 14.73
C LYS A 104 16.50 18.28 15.15
N GLY A 105 17.66 17.65 15.33
CA GLY A 105 17.74 16.27 15.77
C GLY A 105 17.22 16.07 17.19
N GLU A 106 17.54 17.00 18.10
CA GLU A 106 17.08 16.96 19.48
C GLU A 106 15.56 17.19 19.56
N GLU A 107 15.01 18.10 18.77
CA GLU A 107 13.56 18.34 18.71
C GLU A 107 12.82 17.11 18.21
N LEU A 108 13.28 16.51 17.12
CA LEU A 108 12.70 15.27 16.56
C LEU A 108 12.77 14.13 17.58
N GLU A 109 13.89 13.98 18.27
CA GLU A 109 14.08 12.95 19.29
C GLU A 109 13.16 13.15 20.50
N GLN A 110 12.97 14.39 20.96
CA GLN A 110 12.04 14.69 22.04
C GLN A 110 10.59 14.41 21.63
N ASN A 111 10.21 14.77 20.42
CA ASN A 111 8.87 14.51 19.89
C ASN A 111 8.57 13.01 19.83
N ILE A 112 9.49 12.22 19.28
CA ILE A 112 9.33 10.76 19.23
C ILE A 112 9.29 10.14 20.61
N LYS A 113 10.10 10.59 21.54
CA LYS A 113 10.08 10.09 22.92
C LYS A 113 8.70 10.30 23.57
N LYS A 114 8.08 11.47 23.34
CA LYS A 114 6.72 11.74 23.83
C LYS A 114 5.69 10.80 23.18
N ILE A 115 5.78 10.59 21.86
CA ILE A 115 4.86 9.73 21.11
C ILE A 115 4.99 8.28 21.59
N ILE A 116 6.21 7.75 21.69
CA ILE A 116 6.44 6.36 22.15
C ILE A 116 5.95 6.18 23.58
N ASN A 117 6.23 7.13 24.47
CA ASN A 117 5.71 7.07 25.83
C ASN A 117 4.18 7.07 25.87
N LYS A 118 3.52 7.88 25.02
CA LYS A 118 2.06 7.89 24.87
C LYS A 118 1.54 6.53 24.41
N ILE A 119 2.17 5.92 23.41
CA ILE A 119 1.80 4.60 22.90
C ILE A 119 1.95 3.52 23.97
N VAL A 120 3.10 3.49 24.65
CA VAL A 120 3.41 2.46 25.65
C VAL A 120 2.54 2.62 26.91
N SER A 121 2.22 3.86 27.31
CA SER A 121 1.43 4.13 28.53
C SER A 121 -0.07 4.03 28.33
N SER A 122 -0.55 4.00 27.07
CA SER A 122 -2.00 4.02 26.80
C SER A 122 -2.73 2.75 27.20
N ASN A 123 -2.05 1.60 27.38
CA ASN A 123 -2.66 0.27 27.56
C ASN A 123 -3.78 -0.04 26.54
N ASP A 124 -3.92 0.78 25.51
CA ASP A 124 -4.91 0.68 24.45
C ASP A 124 -4.33 -0.13 23.28
N LYS A 125 -4.75 -1.39 23.20
CA LYS A 125 -4.31 -2.32 22.16
C LYS A 125 -4.64 -1.80 20.75
N GLU A 126 -5.80 -1.20 20.57
CA GLU A 126 -6.23 -0.64 19.27
C GLU A 126 -5.31 0.51 18.84
N GLN A 127 -4.91 1.37 19.76
CA GLN A 127 -3.97 2.46 19.47
C GLN A 127 -2.60 1.92 19.08
N ILE A 128 -2.12 0.89 19.78
CA ILE A 128 -0.84 0.25 19.46
C ILE A 128 -0.89 -0.36 18.05
N GLU A 129 -1.96 -1.09 17.72
CA GLU A 129 -2.17 -1.68 16.39
C GLU A 129 -2.24 -0.62 15.29
N ARG A 130 -2.90 0.53 15.54
CA ARG A 130 -2.92 1.65 14.60
C ARG A 130 -1.55 2.23 14.33
N PHE A 131 -0.69 2.38 15.33
CA PHE A 131 0.68 2.85 15.14
C PHE A 131 1.58 1.79 14.49
N ALA A 132 1.32 0.51 14.69
CA ALA A 132 2.05 -0.57 14.04
C ALA A 132 1.68 -0.73 12.55
N ASP A 133 0.51 -0.27 12.15
CA ASP A 133 0.04 -0.35 10.78
C ASP A 133 0.64 0.79 9.92
N TYR A 134 1.62 0.44 9.07
CA TYR A 134 2.30 1.38 8.18
C TYR A 134 1.35 2.13 7.23
N ARG A 135 0.17 1.59 6.94
CA ARG A 135 -0.81 2.21 6.05
C ARG A 135 -1.31 3.56 6.58
N ASN A 136 -1.32 3.75 7.89
CA ASN A 136 -1.73 5.00 8.53
C ASN A 136 -0.71 6.15 8.35
N TYR A 137 0.49 5.84 7.88
CA TYR A 137 1.55 6.83 7.63
C TYR A 137 1.52 7.37 6.21
N MET A 138 0.60 6.90 5.39
CA MET A 138 0.54 7.23 3.97
C MET A 138 -0.89 7.58 3.53
N ASN A 139 -0.99 8.53 2.61
CA ASN A 139 -2.21 8.87 1.89
C ASN A 139 -2.19 8.18 0.53
N TYR A 140 -3.19 7.38 0.27
CA TYR A 140 -3.39 6.66 -0.98
C TYR A 140 -4.43 7.35 -1.83
N GLU A 141 -4.16 7.52 -3.12
CA GLU A 141 -5.07 8.13 -4.07
C GLU A 141 -4.94 7.46 -5.44
N ILE A 142 -6.03 7.35 -6.16
CA ILE A 142 -6.02 6.98 -7.57
C ILE A 142 -6.16 8.25 -8.39
N LEU A 143 -5.20 8.45 -9.27
CA LEU A 143 -5.21 9.52 -10.25
C LEU A 143 -5.77 8.97 -11.55
N VAL A 144 -6.74 9.67 -12.10
CA VAL A 144 -7.35 9.38 -13.39
C VAL A 144 -6.96 10.51 -14.34
N THR A 145 -6.35 10.14 -15.47
CA THR A 145 -6.00 11.08 -16.53
C THR A 145 -6.87 10.74 -17.73
N ASN A 146 -7.64 11.70 -18.25
CA ASN A 146 -8.48 11.51 -19.41
C ASN A 146 -7.65 11.38 -20.70
N ASP A 147 -8.27 10.90 -21.79
CA ASP A 147 -7.65 10.66 -23.10
C ASP A 147 -6.85 11.84 -23.67
N ASP A 148 -7.21 13.07 -23.29
CA ASP A 148 -6.50 14.29 -23.71
C ASP A 148 -5.15 14.50 -23.00
N GLY A 149 -4.84 13.70 -21.97
CA GLY A 149 -3.61 13.78 -21.16
C GLY A 149 -3.48 15.05 -20.32
N LEU A 150 -4.41 15.98 -20.43
CA LEU A 150 -4.34 17.33 -19.84
C LEU A 150 -4.94 17.41 -18.44
N ASN A 151 -5.95 16.58 -18.15
CA ASN A 151 -6.69 16.66 -16.89
C ASN A 151 -6.39 15.46 -15.98
N LYS A 152 -5.53 15.68 -14.98
CA LYS A 152 -5.35 14.74 -13.87
C LYS A 152 -6.32 15.06 -12.76
N SER A 153 -7.18 14.14 -12.44
CA SER A 153 -8.15 14.26 -11.34
C SER A 153 -7.96 13.15 -10.33
N LYS A 154 -8.34 13.43 -9.09
CA LYS A 154 -8.35 12.43 -8.02
C LYS A 154 -9.67 11.69 -8.03
N LEU A 155 -9.64 10.36 -7.98
CA LEU A 155 -10.85 9.54 -7.93
C LEU A 155 -11.74 9.93 -6.75
N SER A 156 -11.15 10.22 -5.60
CA SER A 156 -11.85 10.66 -4.39
C SER A 156 -12.73 11.90 -4.60
N ARG A 157 -12.38 12.76 -5.57
CA ARG A 157 -13.14 13.98 -5.91
C ARG A 157 -14.20 13.75 -7.00
N GLN A 158 -14.12 12.63 -7.71
CA GLN A 158 -15.03 12.32 -8.83
C GLN A 158 -16.20 11.44 -8.44
N SER A 159 -16.25 10.90 -7.24
CA SER A 159 -17.21 9.87 -6.80
C SER A 159 -18.70 10.25 -6.91
N GLY A 160 -19.03 11.47 -7.32
CA GLY A 160 -20.41 11.91 -7.55
C GLY A 160 -20.80 12.13 -9.01
N TYR A 161 -19.87 12.10 -9.97
CA TYR A 161 -20.08 12.51 -11.36
C TYR A 161 -19.75 11.43 -12.40
N ASN A 162 -19.14 10.31 -12.00
CA ASN A 162 -18.63 9.33 -12.94
C ASN A 162 -19.70 8.36 -13.44
N SER A 163 -19.61 8.00 -14.73
CA SER A 163 -20.39 6.91 -15.30
C SER A 163 -20.02 5.56 -14.64
N GLY A 164 -20.93 4.58 -14.72
CA GLY A 164 -20.75 3.31 -14.03
C GLY A 164 -19.40 2.61 -14.30
N ALA A 165 -18.86 2.71 -15.52
CA ALA A 165 -17.57 2.12 -15.91
C ALA A 165 -16.39 2.84 -15.26
N GLU A 166 -16.42 4.18 -15.19
CA GLU A 166 -15.37 5.01 -14.61
C GLU A 166 -15.19 4.79 -13.10
N VAL A 167 -16.21 4.22 -12.45
CA VAL A 167 -16.14 3.82 -11.03
C VAL A 167 -15.68 2.37 -10.89
N GLN A 168 -16.16 1.47 -11.74
CA GLN A 168 -15.89 0.04 -11.62
C GLN A 168 -14.41 -0.31 -11.89
N ILE A 169 -13.78 0.32 -12.90
CA ILE A 169 -12.38 0.06 -13.26
C ILE A 169 -11.41 0.36 -12.08
N PRO A 170 -11.44 1.54 -11.45
CA PRO A 170 -10.59 1.82 -10.30
C PRO A 170 -10.75 0.84 -9.15
N TYR A 171 -11.99 0.43 -8.83
CA TYR A 171 -12.21 -0.56 -7.77
C TYR A 171 -11.62 -1.93 -8.11
N MET A 172 -11.76 -2.37 -9.36
CA MET A 172 -11.15 -3.61 -9.83
C MET A 172 -9.62 -3.54 -9.76
N LEU A 173 -9.03 -2.41 -10.14
CA LEU A 173 -7.59 -2.20 -10.07
C LEU A 173 -7.09 -2.21 -8.61
N ILE A 174 -7.82 -1.59 -7.68
CA ILE A 174 -7.50 -1.65 -6.25
C ILE A 174 -7.54 -3.10 -5.75
N LEU A 175 -8.62 -3.82 -6.04
CA LEU A 175 -8.80 -5.20 -5.61
C LEU A 175 -7.68 -6.10 -6.14
N LEU A 176 -7.41 -6.04 -7.44
CA LEU A 176 -6.36 -6.84 -8.07
C LEU A 176 -4.98 -6.46 -7.54
N SER A 177 -4.71 -5.18 -7.34
CA SER A 177 -3.44 -4.71 -6.77
C SER A 177 -3.23 -5.22 -5.35
N ALA A 178 -4.28 -5.20 -4.51
CA ALA A 178 -4.24 -5.75 -3.17
C ALA A 178 -3.99 -7.27 -3.18
N LEU A 179 -4.63 -8.00 -4.10
CA LEU A 179 -4.41 -9.43 -4.27
C LEU A 179 -2.98 -9.75 -4.72
N LEU A 180 -2.39 -8.96 -5.62
CA LEU A 180 -1.01 -9.12 -6.07
C LEU A 180 -0.01 -8.91 -4.92
N MET A 181 -0.28 -8.00 -3.99
CA MET A 181 0.55 -7.82 -2.80
C MET A 181 0.48 -9.03 -1.86
N ILE A 182 -0.67 -9.73 -1.80
CA ILE A 182 -0.86 -10.92 -0.98
C ILE A 182 -0.26 -12.16 -1.67
N TYR A 183 -0.49 -12.31 -2.96
CA TYR A 183 0.01 -13.39 -3.81
C TYR A 183 1.42 -13.09 -4.31
N ASN A 184 2.36 -13.02 -3.40
CA ASN A 184 3.73 -12.74 -3.78
C ASN A 184 4.39 -13.96 -4.46
N ASP A 185 5.35 -13.72 -5.36
CA ASP A 185 6.00 -14.77 -6.19
C ASP A 185 6.83 -15.80 -5.40
N LYS A 186 7.08 -15.53 -4.12
CA LYS A 186 7.91 -16.38 -3.26
C LYS A 186 7.19 -17.62 -2.73
N ASN A 187 5.87 -17.64 -2.81
CA ASN A 187 5.06 -18.74 -2.32
C ASN A 187 4.43 -19.49 -3.51
N ASN A 188 4.66 -20.79 -3.63
CA ASN A 188 3.96 -21.68 -4.56
C ASN A 188 2.47 -21.83 -4.17
N SER A 189 1.76 -20.72 -4.04
CA SER A 189 0.35 -20.70 -3.67
C SER A 189 -0.53 -20.63 -4.91
N THR A 190 -1.70 -21.27 -4.85
CA THR A 190 -2.75 -21.12 -5.86
C THR A 190 -3.22 -19.67 -5.85
N ARG A 191 -3.04 -18.98 -6.98
CA ARG A 191 -3.44 -17.56 -7.15
C ARG A 191 -4.87 -17.47 -7.70
N LEU A 192 -5.81 -18.09 -6.99
CA LEU A 192 -7.21 -18.17 -7.39
C LEU A 192 -7.97 -16.92 -7.00
N VAL A 193 -8.70 -16.34 -7.96
CA VAL A 193 -9.58 -15.19 -7.76
C VAL A 193 -10.95 -15.49 -8.35
N PHE A 194 -11.98 -15.37 -7.53
CA PHE A 194 -13.38 -15.51 -7.95
C PHE A 194 -14.06 -14.16 -7.88
N ILE A 195 -14.67 -13.71 -8.99
CA ILE A 195 -15.34 -12.41 -9.06
C ILE A 195 -16.68 -12.57 -9.75
N ASP A 196 -17.72 -12.05 -9.09
CA ASP A 196 -19.06 -11.98 -9.61
C ASP A 196 -19.28 -10.65 -10.35
N GLU A 197 -19.79 -10.73 -11.58
CA GLU A 197 -20.07 -9.60 -12.47
C GLU A 197 -18.95 -8.53 -12.62
N PRO A 198 -17.68 -8.93 -12.84
CA PRO A 198 -16.56 -7.98 -12.83
C PRO A 198 -16.64 -6.93 -13.95
N PHE A 199 -17.44 -7.17 -14.98
CA PHE A 199 -17.49 -6.35 -16.19
C PHE A 199 -18.87 -5.72 -16.47
N ALA A 200 -19.80 -5.76 -15.51
CA ALA A 200 -21.19 -5.38 -15.71
C ALA A 200 -21.37 -3.97 -16.29
N LYS A 201 -20.53 -3.03 -15.88
CA LYS A 201 -20.59 -1.61 -16.30
C LYS A 201 -19.45 -1.19 -17.23
N MET A 202 -18.65 -2.12 -17.72
CA MET A 202 -17.51 -1.82 -18.58
C MET A 202 -17.88 -1.95 -20.07
N ASP A 203 -17.32 -1.08 -20.88
CA ASP A 203 -17.36 -1.20 -22.34
C ASP A 203 -16.34 -2.24 -22.85
N PRO A 204 -16.47 -2.71 -24.11
CA PRO A 204 -15.63 -3.74 -24.68
C PRO A 204 -14.13 -3.44 -24.67
N THR A 205 -13.74 -2.18 -24.82
CA THR A 205 -12.31 -1.77 -24.81
C THR A 205 -11.72 -1.91 -23.41
N ASN A 206 -12.43 -1.41 -22.41
CA ASN A 206 -12.01 -1.51 -21.03
C ASN A 206 -12.01 -2.97 -20.53
N ILE A 207 -12.96 -3.81 -20.97
CA ILE A 207 -12.98 -5.24 -20.66
C ILE A 207 -11.72 -5.93 -21.20
N ARG A 208 -11.37 -5.71 -22.47
CA ARG A 208 -10.15 -6.28 -23.05
C ARG A 208 -8.88 -5.84 -22.32
N ALA A 209 -8.77 -4.56 -21.99
CA ALA A 209 -7.65 -4.04 -21.23
C ALA A 209 -7.54 -4.68 -19.84
N MET A 210 -8.66 -4.84 -19.15
CA MET A 210 -8.73 -5.48 -17.83
C MET A 210 -8.35 -6.96 -17.89
N LEU A 211 -8.87 -7.71 -18.87
CA LEU A 211 -8.52 -9.13 -19.07
C LEU A 211 -7.02 -9.29 -19.38
N LYS A 212 -6.45 -8.42 -20.21
CA LYS A 212 -5.03 -8.41 -20.51
C LYS A 212 -4.19 -8.16 -19.25
N PHE A 213 -4.62 -7.20 -18.40
CA PHE A 213 -3.98 -6.95 -17.11
C PHE A 213 -4.00 -8.20 -16.23
N MET A 214 -5.16 -8.82 -16.05
CA MET A 214 -5.33 -10.01 -15.22
C MET A 214 -4.47 -11.19 -15.69
N LYS A 215 -4.42 -11.43 -17.01
CA LYS A 215 -3.59 -12.48 -17.61
C LYS A 215 -2.11 -12.27 -17.34
N ASN A 216 -1.63 -11.03 -17.44
CA ASN A 216 -0.22 -10.69 -17.21
C ASN A 216 0.22 -10.90 -15.76
N GLN A 217 -0.73 -10.99 -14.82
CA GLN A 217 -0.44 -11.17 -13.40
C GLN A 217 -0.39 -12.63 -12.95
N ASN A 218 -0.49 -13.60 -13.88
CA ASN A 218 -0.51 -15.04 -13.56
C ASN A 218 -1.57 -15.40 -12.51
N LEU A 219 -2.74 -14.76 -12.56
CA LEU A 219 -3.88 -15.07 -11.70
C LEU A 219 -4.76 -16.11 -12.37
N GLN A 220 -5.21 -17.10 -11.62
CA GLN A 220 -6.28 -18.00 -12.05
C GLN A 220 -7.62 -17.36 -11.71
N MET A 221 -8.33 -16.91 -12.74
CA MET A 221 -9.56 -16.15 -12.59
C MET A 221 -10.78 -17.00 -12.87
N ILE A 222 -11.80 -16.90 -12.02
CA ILE A 222 -13.13 -17.43 -12.25
C ILE A 222 -14.12 -16.27 -12.26
N PHE A 223 -14.87 -16.11 -13.32
CA PHE A 223 -15.85 -15.04 -13.49
C PHE A 223 -17.27 -15.60 -13.57
N CYS A 224 -18.22 -14.98 -12.87
CA CYS A 224 -19.64 -15.06 -13.21
C CYS A 224 -20.00 -13.83 -14.03
N ALA A 225 -20.29 -13.98 -15.31
CA ALA A 225 -20.53 -12.83 -16.21
C ALA A 225 -21.60 -13.17 -17.26
N PRO A 226 -22.88 -13.32 -16.87
CA PRO A 226 -23.95 -13.80 -17.75
C PRO A 226 -24.14 -12.93 -18.98
N ASP A 227 -24.06 -11.58 -18.83
CA ASP A 227 -24.35 -10.63 -19.90
C ASP A 227 -23.13 -10.33 -20.80
N LYS A 228 -21.97 -10.91 -20.55
CA LYS A 228 -20.71 -10.61 -21.25
C LYS A 228 -20.06 -11.81 -21.90
N THR A 229 -20.73 -12.96 -21.93
CA THR A 229 -20.18 -14.25 -22.40
C THR A 229 -19.63 -14.15 -23.82
N GLU A 230 -20.32 -13.48 -24.73
CA GLU A 230 -19.85 -13.31 -26.12
C GLU A 230 -18.55 -12.52 -26.21
N LEU A 231 -18.34 -11.61 -25.29
CA LEU A 231 -17.21 -10.69 -25.30
C LEU A 231 -15.97 -11.26 -24.64
N ILE A 232 -16.16 -12.04 -23.57
CA ILE A 232 -15.07 -12.59 -22.76
C ILE A 232 -14.79 -14.06 -23.05
N GLY A 233 -15.76 -14.79 -23.64
CA GLY A 233 -15.66 -16.24 -23.84
C GLY A 233 -14.43 -16.66 -24.65
N ASN A 234 -14.08 -15.92 -25.69
CA ASN A 234 -12.88 -16.17 -26.50
C ASN A 234 -11.56 -15.94 -25.73
N GLU A 235 -11.62 -15.26 -24.60
CA GLU A 235 -10.48 -14.98 -23.73
C GLU A 235 -10.39 -15.99 -22.56
N CYS A 236 -11.42 -16.79 -22.36
CA CYS A 236 -11.49 -17.82 -21.32
C CYS A 236 -10.96 -19.16 -21.84
N GLN A 237 -10.29 -19.91 -20.99
CA GLN A 237 -9.83 -21.27 -21.30
C GLN A 237 -10.95 -22.29 -21.22
N VAL A 238 -11.93 -22.06 -20.36
CA VAL A 238 -13.09 -22.92 -20.11
C VAL A 238 -14.32 -22.05 -19.87
N ILE A 239 -15.44 -22.45 -20.46
CA ILE A 239 -16.75 -21.85 -20.21
C ILE A 239 -17.62 -22.92 -19.54
N LEU A 240 -18.22 -22.56 -18.41
CA LEU A 240 -19.14 -23.41 -17.67
C LEU A 240 -20.55 -22.82 -17.76
N PRO A 241 -21.37 -23.23 -18.75
CA PRO A 241 -22.75 -22.79 -18.84
C PRO A 241 -23.55 -23.33 -17.66
N VAL A 242 -24.31 -22.48 -17.00
CA VAL A 242 -25.24 -22.87 -15.94
C VAL A 242 -26.66 -22.80 -16.49
N LEU A 243 -27.32 -23.95 -16.57
CA LEU A 243 -28.68 -24.07 -17.01
C LEU A 243 -29.60 -24.19 -15.79
N ARG A 244 -30.67 -23.41 -15.78
CA ARG A 244 -31.75 -23.56 -14.80
C ARG A 244 -32.93 -24.28 -15.46
N THR A 245 -33.29 -25.42 -14.91
CA THR A 245 -34.45 -26.18 -15.39
C THR A 245 -35.77 -25.59 -14.89
N GLU A 246 -36.89 -25.94 -15.50
CA GLU A 246 -38.23 -25.53 -15.06
C GLU A 246 -38.54 -25.96 -13.61
N THR A 247 -37.89 -27.00 -13.13
CA THR A 247 -38.00 -27.51 -11.74
C THR A 247 -37.05 -26.83 -10.75
N ASN A 248 -36.41 -25.71 -11.15
CA ASN A 248 -35.41 -24.99 -10.36
C ASN A 248 -34.13 -25.80 -10.03
N LEU A 249 -33.84 -26.87 -10.76
CA LEU A 249 -32.55 -27.53 -10.68
C LEU A 249 -31.54 -26.73 -11.52
N MET A 250 -30.29 -26.69 -11.04
CA MET A 250 -29.18 -26.09 -11.78
C MET A 250 -28.28 -27.21 -12.31
N GLU A 251 -27.97 -27.14 -13.57
CA GLU A 251 -27.02 -28.03 -14.22
C GLU A 251 -25.85 -27.23 -14.77
N VAL A 252 -24.63 -27.72 -14.57
CA VAL A 252 -23.40 -27.09 -15.06
C VAL A 252 -22.85 -27.96 -16.19
N GLY A 253 -22.75 -27.38 -17.36
CA GLY A 253 -22.09 -28.03 -18.51
C GLY A 253 -20.61 -27.62 -18.60
N ILE A 254 -19.85 -28.33 -19.44
CA ILE A 254 -18.49 -27.96 -19.84
C ILE A 254 -18.51 -27.79 -21.35
N VAL A 255 -18.09 -26.67 -21.86
CA VAL A 255 -17.98 -26.36 -23.29
C VAL A 255 -16.53 -25.98 -23.60
#